data_9da349e0c9e8cf4245c36c8470b60c23
#
_entry.id   9da349e0c9e8cf4245c36c8470b60c23
#
_cell.length_a   1.000
_cell.length_b   1.000
_cell.length_c   1.000
_cell.angle_alpha   90.00
_cell.angle_beta   90.00
_cell.angle_gamma   90.00
#
_symmetry.space_group_name_H-M   'P 1'
#
loop_
_entity.id
_entity.type
_entity.pdbx_description
1 polymer ?
#
loop_
_entity_poly.entity_id
_entity_poly.type
_entity_poly.pdbx_seq_one_letter_code
_entity_poly.pdbx_strand_id
1 'polypeptide(L)'
;MGKCFSTLQFHASRCDGCGDCMTACAQAKANSDDQAYSRIHILPKTAGEGVELALCRQCADPICVMNCPSGALSKNGDTGVIDWAESKCVNCLLCTAGCAYAGIVYEANVGHVTKCDLCDGKPACVKVCPSEALEYRTAARIFNAFADKEDMFCRGLSACHGCNSELLIRHTMRMVGPESVVAAPPGCIPGMGTVGYNGQTGAKVPIFHSLLTNTATMLAGVKVQYSRVGRDVTAIALAGDGGTSDAGFQSVSGAAERNDPILFICVDNEGYMNTGMQSSGVTPYGSWTSTTPVGGQMQGKRTEAKNLPIIMTMHNCSYVATASTAFLEDYYAKLEKAIEVAKTGMAYLHVHAPCPTGWRFPSGMTTEVCRMQVRTNFIALWEYDPANGLRFTHPVDRPEPVADYLKLIGKYRHLSEKQVSHIQHTVDEKIAYLQQLTQMAAARRPAQSH
;
A
#
# COMPACT_ATOMS: atom_id res chain seq x y z
N MET A 1 21.13 -14.55 -1.52
CA MET A 1 19.70 -14.92 -1.61
C MET A 1 18.97 -14.05 -0.62
N GLY A 2 18.05 -13.22 -1.07
CA GLY A 2 17.31 -12.32 -0.19
C GLY A 2 16.44 -13.12 0.79
N LYS A 3 16.45 -12.69 2.05
CA LYS A 3 15.60 -13.25 3.11
C LYS A 3 14.14 -13.01 2.73
N CYS A 4 13.29 -14.03 2.78
CA CYS A 4 11.91 -13.98 2.33
C CYS A 4 10.96 -14.04 3.52
N PHE A 5 10.03 -13.10 3.62
CA PHE A 5 8.89 -13.22 4.54
C PHE A 5 7.72 -13.86 3.82
N SER A 6 7.17 -14.89 4.42
CA SER A 6 6.00 -15.58 3.91
C SER A 6 4.87 -15.50 4.93
N THR A 7 3.65 -15.30 4.45
CA THR A 7 2.45 -15.25 5.30
C THR A 7 1.24 -15.75 4.55
N LEU A 8 0.19 -16.12 5.27
CA LEU A 8 -1.14 -16.34 4.73
C LEU A 8 -1.96 -15.07 4.91
N GLN A 9 -2.53 -14.57 3.82
CA GLN A 9 -3.51 -13.50 3.85
C GLN A 9 -4.92 -14.12 3.80
N PHE A 10 -5.80 -13.62 4.66
CA PHE A 10 -7.20 -14.04 4.71
C PHE A 10 -8.11 -12.89 4.26
N HIS A 11 -9.00 -13.19 3.33
CA HIS A 11 -10.03 -12.31 2.79
C HIS A 11 -11.38 -12.72 3.34
N ALA A 12 -11.81 -12.10 4.45
CA ALA A 12 -13.04 -12.48 5.15
C ALA A 12 -14.30 -12.34 4.28
N SER A 13 -14.33 -11.35 3.36
CA SER A 13 -15.44 -11.13 2.43
C SER A 13 -15.63 -12.22 1.39
N ARG A 14 -14.60 -13.05 1.15
CA ARG A 14 -14.67 -14.18 0.22
C ARG A 14 -14.98 -15.51 0.90
N CYS A 15 -14.79 -15.58 2.22
CA CYS A 15 -14.92 -16.83 2.97
C CYS A 15 -16.39 -17.16 3.19
N ASP A 16 -16.82 -18.33 2.74
CA ASP A 16 -18.14 -18.92 2.94
C ASP A 16 -18.24 -19.80 4.19
N GLY A 17 -17.11 -20.01 4.90
CA GLY A 17 -17.05 -20.83 6.10
C GLY A 17 -17.08 -22.35 5.87
N CYS A 18 -16.80 -22.85 4.66
CA CYS A 18 -16.88 -24.28 4.31
C CYS A 18 -16.02 -25.21 5.19
N GLY A 19 -14.92 -24.74 5.78
CA GLY A 19 -14.04 -25.54 6.62
C GLY A 19 -12.99 -26.40 5.90
N ASP A 20 -12.98 -26.43 4.57
CA ASP A 20 -12.04 -27.24 3.77
C ASP A 20 -10.58 -26.95 4.10
N CYS A 21 -10.26 -25.69 4.38
CA CYS A 21 -8.92 -25.27 4.79
C CYS A 21 -8.49 -25.88 6.13
N MET A 22 -9.43 -26.10 7.06
CA MET A 22 -9.16 -26.76 8.36
C MET A 22 -8.88 -28.24 8.15
N THR A 23 -9.72 -28.92 7.37
CA THR A 23 -9.55 -30.35 7.02
C THR A 23 -8.21 -30.59 6.31
N ALA A 24 -7.89 -29.77 5.30
CA ALA A 24 -6.62 -29.87 4.58
C ALA A 24 -5.40 -29.58 5.47
N CYS A 25 -5.54 -28.69 6.47
CA CYS A 25 -4.49 -28.44 7.44
C CYS A 25 -4.29 -29.65 8.39
N ALA A 26 -5.37 -30.24 8.88
CA ALA A 26 -5.34 -31.44 9.74
C ALA A 26 -4.72 -32.65 9.01
N GLN A 27 -5.11 -32.88 7.76
CA GLN A 27 -4.50 -33.87 6.89
C GLN A 27 -2.99 -33.67 6.73
N ALA A 28 -2.57 -32.44 6.42
CA ALA A 28 -1.16 -32.12 6.19
C ALA A 28 -0.30 -32.21 7.46
N LYS A 29 -0.90 -32.08 8.66
CA LYS A 29 -0.15 -31.99 9.94
C LYS A 29 -0.29 -33.22 10.84
N ALA A 30 -1.40 -33.92 10.75
CA ALA A 30 -1.70 -35.08 11.61
C ALA A 30 -2.16 -36.30 10.83
N ASN A 31 -2.24 -36.25 9.50
CA ASN A 31 -2.82 -37.28 8.65
C ASN A 31 -4.24 -37.70 9.12
N SER A 32 -5.04 -36.71 9.49
CA SER A 32 -6.37 -36.87 10.07
C SER A 32 -7.36 -35.91 9.41
N ASP A 33 -8.61 -36.33 9.24
CA ASP A 33 -9.72 -35.47 8.79
C ASP A 33 -10.37 -34.70 9.96
N ASP A 34 -9.98 -34.98 11.20
CA ASP A 34 -10.48 -34.28 12.36
C ASP A 34 -9.88 -32.87 12.42
N GLN A 35 -10.75 -31.89 12.23
CA GLN A 35 -10.37 -30.48 12.26
C GLN A 35 -9.80 -29.99 13.59
N ALA A 36 -9.92 -30.76 14.66
CA ALA A 36 -9.26 -30.49 15.93
C ALA A 36 -7.73 -30.42 15.80
N TYR A 37 -7.13 -31.12 14.82
CA TYR A 37 -5.69 -31.05 14.52
C TYR A 37 -5.29 -29.91 13.58
N SER A 38 -6.22 -29.07 13.19
CA SER A 38 -5.93 -27.93 12.33
C SER A 38 -5.13 -26.86 13.07
N ARG A 39 -4.18 -26.21 12.39
CA ARG A 39 -3.42 -25.06 12.89
C ARG A 39 -4.02 -23.73 12.47
N ILE A 40 -5.18 -23.77 11.83
CA ILE A 40 -6.02 -22.63 11.46
C ILE A 40 -7.46 -22.96 11.85
N HIS A 41 -8.18 -21.96 12.40
CA HIS A 41 -9.55 -22.19 12.85
C HIS A 41 -10.46 -21.06 12.36
N ILE A 42 -11.58 -21.44 11.75
CA ILE A 42 -12.65 -20.51 11.39
C ILE A 42 -13.48 -20.27 12.65
N LEU A 43 -13.62 -19.01 13.01
CA LEU A 43 -14.39 -18.56 14.16
C LEU A 43 -15.56 -17.71 13.69
N PRO A 44 -16.76 -17.82 14.31
CA PRO A 44 -17.81 -16.86 14.06
C PRO A 44 -17.35 -15.48 14.53
N LYS A 45 -17.71 -14.43 13.80
CA LYS A 45 -17.45 -13.05 14.26
C LYS A 45 -18.13 -12.78 15.58
N THR A 46 -17.42 -12.12 16.48
CA THR A 46 -17.92 -11.74 17.81
C THR A 46 -19.00 -10.67 17.72
N ALA A 47 -19.03 -9.88 16.63
CA ALA A 47 -20.06 -8.88 16.34
C ALA A 47 -20.29 -8.77 14.83
N GLY A 48 -21.54 -8.90 14.38
CA GLY A 48 -21.94 -8.85 12.97
C GLY A 48 -21.92 -10.21 12.28
N GLU A 49 -22.30 -10.22 11.00
CA GLU A 49 -22.29 -11.42 10.15
C GLU A 49 -20.89 -11.68 9.59
N GLY A 50 -20.55 -12.95 9.38
CA GLY A 50 -19.28 -13.39 8.77
C GLY A 50 -18.39 -14.23 9.70
N VAL A 51 -17.18 -14.50 9.23
CA VAL A 51 -16.20 -15.34 9.93
C VAL A 51 -14.89 -14.59 10.17
N GLU A 52 -14.17 -15.01 11.20
CA GLU A 52 -12.80 -14.63 11.48
C GLU A 52 -11.91 -15.87 11.38
N LEU A 53 -10.64 -15.69 11.09
CA LEU A 53 -9.69 -16.78 11.00
C LEU A 53 -8.62 -16.61 12.09
N ALA A 54 -8.58 -17.53 13.04
CA ALA A 54 -7.48 -17.70 13.96
C ALA A 54 -6.31 -18.35 13.22
N LEU A 55 -5.24 -17.58 13.00
CA LEU A 55 -4.12 -17.97 12.14
C LEU A 55 -2.84 -17.27 12.55
N CYS A 56 -1.73 -18.02 12.57
CA CYS A 56 -0.40 -17.43 12.76
C CYS A 56 -0.04 -16.50 11.60
N ARG A 57 0.22 -15.22 11.91
CA ARG A 57 0.56 -14.18 10.93
C ARG A 57 2.04 -14.09 10.61
N GLN A 58 2.88 -14.93 11.20
CA GLN A 58 4.33 -14.90 11.05
C GLN A 58 4.92 -13.49 11.32
N CYS A 59 4.49 -12.84 12.39
CA CYS A 59 4.73 -11.43 12.71
C CYS A 59 6.20 -11.03 12.56
N ALA A 60 6.46 -9.77 12.15
CA ALA A 60 7.81 -9.22 12.14
C ALA A 60 8.42 -9.17 13.53
N ASP A 61 7.65 -8.66 14.51
CA ASP A 61 7.99 -8.64 15.94
C ASP A 61 7.09 -9.62 16.70
N PRO A 62 7.47 -10.90 16.77
CA PRO A 62 6.60 -11.95 17.30
C PRO A 62 6.60 -11.97 18.82
N ILE A 63 5.55 -11.44 19.42
CA ILE A 63 5.39 -11.41 20.89
C ILE A 63 5.43 -12.81 21.51
N CYS A 64 5.00 -13.83 20.78
CA CYS A 64 5.07 -15.22 21.21
C CYS A 64 6.52 -15.73 21.35
N VAL A 65 7.45 -15.23 20.52
CA VAL A 65 8.89 -15.53 20.65
C VAL A 65 9.46 -14.76 21.84
N MET A 66 9.11 -13.48 21.98
CA MET A 66 9.58 -12.64 23.08
C MET A 66 9.12 -13.17 24.45
N ASN A 67 7.92 -13.72 24.52
CA ASN A 67 7.34 -14.27 25.76
C ASN A 67 7.75 -15.72 26.03
N CYS A 68 8.51 -16.38 25.15
CA CYS A 68 8.89 -17.77 25.34
C CYS A 68 10.11 -17.90 26.29
N PRO A 69 9.92 -18.32 27.57
CA PRO A 69 11.01 -18.34 28.52
C PRO A 69 12.05 -19.46 28.28
N SER A 70 11.64 -20.51 27.55
CA SER A 70 12.51 -21.63 27.22
C SER A 70 13.21 -21.49 25.87
N GLY A 71 12.90 -20.42 25.08
CA GLY A 71 13.39 -20.26 23.72
C GLY A 71 12.93 -21.36 22.76
N ALA A 72 11.80 -22.02 23.06
CA ALA A 72 11.20 -23.00 22.15
C ALA A 72 10.64 -22.39 20.87
N LEU A 73 10.28 -21.11 20.91
CA LEU A 73 9.86 -20.35 19.72
C LEU A 73 11.01 -19.44 19.29
N SER A 74 11.30 -19.46 17.99
CA SER A 74 12.32 -18.61 17.39
C SER A 74 11.87 -18.11 16.01
N LYS A 75 12.34 -16.93 15.61
CA LYS A 75 12.11 -16.41 14.27
C LYS A 75 13.22 -16.88 13.34
N ASN A 76 12.88 -17.62 12.31
CA ASN A 76 13.83 -18.03 11.28
C ASN A 76 14.23 -16.81 10.42
N GLY A 77 15.52 -16.49 10.43
CA GLY A 77 16.04 -15.32 9.74
C GLY A 77 16.03 -15.44 8.21
N ASP A 78 15.95 -16.65 7.65
CA ASP A 78 16.00 -16.90 6.23
C ASP A 78 14.61 -17.00 5.59
N THR A 79 13.66 -17.66 6.28
CA THR A 79 12.29 -17.87 5.80
C THR A 79 11.29 -16.86 6.35
N GLY A 80 11.61 -16.21 7.47
CA GLY A 80 10.68 -15.36 8.20
C GLY A 80 9.58 -16.14 8.94
N VAL A 81 9.62 -17.46 8.94
CA VAL A 81 8.69 -18.32 9.68
C VAL A 81 9.06 -18.33 11.16
N ILE A 82 8.07 -18.44 12.02
CA ILE A 82 8.30 -18.67 13.44
C ILE A 82 8.38 -20.18 13.65
N ASP A 83 9.56 -20.65 13.94
CA ASP A 83 9.82 -22.05 14.23
C ASP A 83 9.45 -22.37 15.68
N TRP A 84 9.06 -23.63 15.93
CA TRP A 84 8.79 -24.15 17.24
C TRP A 84 9.53 -25.47 17.45
N ALA A 85 10.30 -25.53 18.54
CA ALA A 85 11.06 -26.69 18.94
C ALA A 85 10.37 -27.38 20.12
N GLU A 86 9.74 -28.52 19.89
CA GLU A 86 9.01 -29.30 20.89
C GLU A 86 9.91 -29.64 22.07
N SER A 87 11.15 -30.11 21.85
CA SER A 87 12.11 -30.52 22.87
C SER A 87 12.49 -29.42 23.86
N LYS A 88 12.25 -28.15 23.54
CA LYS A 88 12.48 -26.99 24.40
C LYS A 88 11.21 -26.47 25.05
N CYS A 89 10.04 -26.95 24.64
CA CYS A 89 8.76 -26.43 25.10
C CYS A 89 8.45 -26.94 26.50
N VAL A 90 8.20 -26.02 27.42
CA VAL A 90 7.82 -26.35 28.83
C VAL A 90 6.31 -26.21 29.09
N ASN A 91 5.53 -26.06 28.05
CA ASN A 91 4.06 -25.94 28.10
C ASN A 91 3.52 -24.85 29.07
N CYS A 92 4.22 -23.73 29.20
CA CYS A 92 3.82 -22.63 30.09
C CYS A 92 2.67 -21.78 29.51
N LEU A 93 2.30 -21.92 28.24
CA LEU A 93 1.21 -21.28 27.53
C LEU A 93 1.31 -19.74 27.40
N LEU A 94 2.43 -19.12 27.77
CA LEU A 94 2.61 -17.66 27.64
C LEU A 94 2.52 -17.18 26.18
N CYS A 95 2.87 -18.04 25.23
CA CYS A 95 2.77 -17.76 23.80
C CYS A 95 1.31 -17.69 23.32
N THR A 96 0.41 -18.51 23.86
CA THR A 96 -1.02 -18.49 23.52
C THR A 96 -1.70 -17.26 24.10
N ALA A 97 -1.39 -16.92 25.37
CA ALA A 97 -1.91 -15.73 26.04
C ALA A 97 -1.45 -14.42 25.38
N GLY A 98 -0.22 -14.39 24.81
CA GLY A 98 0.33 -13.20 24.17
C GLY A 98 -0.07 -13.03 22.69
N CYS A 99 -0.65 -14.02 22.05
CA CYS A 99 -0.95 -13.97 20.62
C CYS A 99 -2.28 -13.24 20.33
N ALA A 100 -2.20 -12.00 19.82
CA ALA A 100 -3.38 -11.21 19.46
C ALA A 100 -4.22 -11.81 18.31
N TYR A 101 -3.70 -12.80 17.58
CA TYR A 101 -4.34 -13.41 16.41
C TYR A 101 -4.84 -14.83 16.68
N ALA A 102 -4.77 -15.29 17.93
CA ALA A 102 -5.04 -16.69 18.28
C ALA A 102 -4.32 -17.72 17.38
N GLY A 103 -3.16 -17.33 16.83
CA GLY A 103 -2.42 -18.16 15.85
C GLY A 103 -1.51 -19.20 16.50
N ILE A 104 -1.50 -19.33 17.82
CA ILE A 104 -0.89 -20.42 18.61
C ILE A 104 -1.97 -20.94 19.54
N VAL A 105 -2.24 -22.22 19.46
CA VAL A 105 -3.26 -22.90 20.28
C VAL A 105 -2.62 -24.04 21.06
N TYR A 106 -3.16 -24.34 22.25
CA TYR A 106 -2.85 -25.57 22.96
C TYR A 106 -3.76 -26.67 22.46
N GLU A 107 -3.18 -27.75 22.00
CA GLU A 107 -3.91 -28.87 21.45
C GLU A 107 -3.89 -30.03 22.47
N ALA A 108 -5.03 -30.25 23.12
CA ALA A 108 -5.13 -31.20 24.21
C ALA A 108 -4.82 -32.66 23.77
N ASN A 109 -5.15 -33.00 22.53
CA ASN A 109 -4.93 -34.36 21.98
C ASN A 109 -3.45 -34.68 21.74
N VAL A 110 -2.60 -33.65 21.61
CA VAL A 110 -1.15 -33.79 21.40
C VAL A 110 -0.36 -33.39 22.64
N GLY A 111 -0.97 -32.68 23.59
CA GLY A 111 -0.39 -32.29 24.83
C GLY A 111 0.63 -31.14 24.76
N HIS A 112 0.63 -30.40 23.66
CA HIS A 112 1.51 -29.25 23.46
C HIS A 112 0.87 -28.15 22.58
N VAL A 113 1.57 -26.99 22.47
CA VAL A 113 1.12 -25.91 21.60
C VAL A 113 1.39 -26.22 20.14
N THR A 114 0.47 -25.78 19.27
CA THR A 114 0.61 -25.90 17.82
C THR A 114 0.45 -24.54 17.15
N LYS A 115 1.04 -24.37 15.99
CA LYS A 115 0.93 -23.15 15.17
C LYS A 115 1.20 -23.44 13.69
N CYS A 116 0.70 -22.57 12.82
CA CYS A 116 0.98 -22.63 11.40
C CYS A 116 2.48 -22.44 11.10
N ASP A 117 3.06 -23.32 10.30
CA ASP A 117 4.45 -23.31 9.81
C ASP A 117 4.53 -23.04 8.29
N LEU A 118 3.40 -22.67 7.66
CA LEU A 118 3.27 -22.43 6.23
C LEU A 118 3.56 -23.65 5.34
N CYS A 119 3.62 -24.84 5.89
CA CYS A 119 3.88 -26.10 5.18
C CYS A 119 5.08 -26.01 4.21
N ASP A 120 6.22 -25.48 4.71
CA ASP A 120 7.46 -25.27 3.93
C ASP A 120 7.24 -24.50 2.62
N GLY A 121 6.35 -23.52 2.65
CA GLY A 121 6.03 -22.67 1.51
C GLY A 121 5.00 -23.25 0.52
N LYS A 122 4.36 -24.37 0.88
CA LYS A 122 3.33 -25.02 0.05
C LYS A 122 2.03 -25.27 0.87
N PRO A 123 1.37 -24.21 1.36
CA PRO A 123 0.24 -24.33 2.27
C PRO A 123 -0.93 -25.09 1.66
N ALA A 124 -1.27 -26.24 2.25
CA ALA A 124 -2.36 -27.09 1.79
C ALA A 124 -3.71 -26.38 1.83
N CYS A 125 -3.95 -25.57 2.86
CA CYS A 125 -5.19 -24.80 3.05
C CYS A 125 -5.48 -23.79 1.91
N VAL A 126 -4.44 -23.23 1.29
CA VAL A 126 -4.61 -22.31 0.15
C VAL A 126 -5.04 -23.07 -1.10
N LYS A 127 -4.50 -24.27 -1.32
CA LYS A 127 -4.78 -25.06 -2.52
C LYS A 127 -6.23 -25.55 -2.61
N VAL A 128 -6.87 -25.77 -1.46
CA VAL A 128 -8.22 -26.31 -1.39
C VAL A 128 -9.31 -25.25 -1.20
N CYS A 129 -8.96 -23.99 -1.00
CA CYS A 129 -9.93 -22.93 -0.73
C CYS A 129 -10.74 -22.59 -2.01
N PRO A 130 -12.03 -22.98 -2.10
CA PRO A 130 -12.82 -22.84 -3.33
C PRO A 130 -13.16 -21.37 -3.62
N SER A 131 -13.24 -20.55 -2.57
CA SER A 131 -13.57 -19.13 -2.66
C SER A 131 -12.33 -18.24 -2.75
N GLU A 132 -11.11 -18.82 -2.81
CA GLU A 132 -9.84 -18.09 -2.81
C GLU A 132 -9.72 -17.08 -1.66
N ALA A 133 -10.35 -17.39 -0.51
CA ALA A 133 -10.30 -16.57 0.67
C ALA A 133 -8.94 -16.59 1.38
N LEU A 134 -8.10 -17.60 1.08
CA LEU A 134 -6.73 -17.71 1.59
C LEU A 134 -5.73 -17.53 0.45
N GLU A 135 -4.75 -16.67 0.66
CA GLU A 135 -3.67 -16.41 -0.27
C GLU A 135 -2.31 -16.57 0.42
N TYR A 136 -1.40 -17.31 -0.21
CA TYR A 136 -0.01 -17.39 0.25
C TYR A 136 0.81 -16.28 -0.39
N ARG A 137 1.43 -15.45 0.44
CA ARG A 137 2.26 -14.33 0.00
C ARG A 137 3.67 -14.40 0.55
N THR A 138 4.61 -14.06 -0.28
CA THR A 138 6.01 -13.85 0.07
C THR A 138 6.30 -12.36 0.06
N ALA A 139 6.89 -11.84 1.13
CA ALA A 139 7.18 -10.42 1.33
C ALA A 139 8.70 -10.14 1.32
N ALA A 140 9.41 -10.71 0.35
CA ALA A 140 10.86 -10.55 0.25
C ALA A 140 11.30 -9.10 0.09
N ARG A 141 10.56 -8.31 -0.71
CA ARG A 141 10.88 -6.89 -0.94
C ARG A 141 10.67 -6.04 0.30
N ILE A 142 9.57 -6.27 1.03
CA ILE A 142 9.29 -5.54 2.29
C ILE A 142 10.41 -5.81 3.30
N PHE A 143 10.80 -7.07 3.45
CA PHE A 143 11.87 -7.43 4.36
C PHE A 143 13.21 -6.78 3.98
N ASN A 144 13.62 -6.92 2.72
CA ASN A 144 14.88 -6.36 2.23
C ASN A 144 14.92 -4.83 2.35
N ALA A 145 13.75 -4.17 2.26
CA ALA A 145 13.65 -2.73 2.47
C ALA A 145 13.86 -2.31 3.93
N PHE A 146 13.64 -3.21 4.90
CA PHE A 146 13.71 -2.88 6.33
C PHE A 146 14.92 -3.50 7.06
N ALA A 147 15.43 -4.65 6.64
CA ALA A 147 16.36 -5.45 7.44
C ALA A 147 17.67 -4.74 7.76
N ASP A 148 18.26 -4.04 6.77
CA ASP A 148 19.60 -3.46 6.92
C ASP A 148 19.66 -2.00 6.42
N LYS A 149 18.52 -1.35 6.19
CA LYS A 149 18.45 0.02 5.68
C LYS A 149 18.05 1.01 6.77
N GLU A 150 18.83 2.05 6.90
CA GLU A 150 18.54 3.15 7.82
C GLU A 150 17.27 3.91 7.38
N ASP A 151 16.46 4.32 8.35
CA ASP A 151 15.36 5.24 8.10
C ASP A 151 15.91 6.64 7.80
N MET A 152 15.57 7.18 6.64
CA MET A 152 16.02 8.51 6.20
C MET A 152 15.29 9.64 6.91
N PHE A 153 14.39 9.32 7.83
CA PHE A 153 13.74 10.29 8.69
C PHE A 153 13.98 10.01 10.17
N CYS A 154 14.10 11.04 10.98
CA CYS A 154 14.16 10.89 12.42
C CYS A 154 12.83 10.42 13.00
N ARG A 155 12.83 9.99 14.25
CA ARG A 155 11.60 9.71 15.01
C ARG A 155 10.93 11.02 15.41
N GLY A 156 9.59 10.99 15.59
CA GLY A 156 8.84 12.15 16.07
C GLY A 156 8.68 13.27 15.02
N LEU A 157 8.37 12.92 13.78
CA LEU A 157 8.03 13.89 12.74
C LEU A 157 6.76 14.66 13.07
N SER A 158 6.66 15.88 12.56
CA SER A 158 5.46 16.71 12.64
C SER A 158 4.40 16.22 11.64
N ALA A 159 3.75 15.11 11.97
CA ALA A 159 2.69 14.49 11.16
C ALA A 159 1.43 14.26 11.98
N CYS A 160 0.28 14.23 11.32
CA CYS A 160 -0.99 13.89 11.96
C CYS A 160 -1.00 12.41 12.37
N HIS A 161 -1.72 12.09 13.46
CA HIS A 161 -1.90 10.72 13.90
C HIS A 161 -2.58 9.88 12.79
N GLY A 162 -1.98 8.75 12.41
CA GLY A 162 -2.45 7.90 11.31
C GLY A 162 -2.20 8.45 9.90
N CYS A 163 -1.31 9.42 9.74
CA CYS A 163 -0.99 10.03 8.44
C CYS A 163 -0.41 9.04 7.45
N ASN A 164 -1.11 8.79 6.35
CA ASN A 164 -0.62 7.89 5.31
C ASN A 164 0.55 8.50 4.51
N SER A 165 0.60 9.83 4.36
CA SER A 165 1.72 10.48 3.69
C SER A 165 3.04 10.29 4.45
N GLU A 166 3.04 10.26 5.79
CA GLU A 166 4.24 9.93 6.57
C GLU A 166 4.69 8.49 6.32
N LEU A 167 3.77 7.54 6.36
CA LEU A 167 4.06 6.14 6.05
C LEU A 167 4.68 6.02 4.66
N LEU A 168 4.07 6.65 3.66
CA LEU A 168 4.53 6.65 2.27
C LEU A 168 5.97 7.18 2.15
N ILE A 169 6.25 8.38 2.68
CA ILE A 169 7.60 8.96 2.53
C ILE A 169 8.68 8.17 3.26
N ARG A 170 8.37 7.59 4.42
CA ARG A 170 9.32 6.70 5.13
C ARG A 170 9.66 5.46 4.32
N HIS A 171 8.66 4.79 3.76
CA HIS A 171 8.85 3.63 2.88
C HIS A 171 9.65 4.02 1.63
N THR A 172 9.26 5.11 0.98
CA THR A 172 9.96 5.65 -0.20
C THR A 172 11.43 5.91 0.09
N MET A 173 11.70 6.74 1.08
CA MET A 173 13.06 7.21 1.32
C MET A 173 13.99 6.13 1.87
N ARG A 174 13.44 5.14 2.57
CA ARG A 174 14.20 3.95 2.97
C ARG A 174 14.65 3.13 1.77
N MET A 175 13.82 3.03 0.73
CA MET A 175 14.17 2.35 -0.52
C MET A 175 15.17 3.15 -1.36
N VAL A 176 14.96 4.45 -1.48
CA VAL A 176 15.83 5.37 -2.24
C VAL A 176 17.21 5.49 -1.59
N GLY A 177 17.27 5.60 -0.26
CA GLY A 177 18.52 5.65 0.49
C GLY A 177 19.17 7.03 0.58
N PRO A 178 20.41 7.10 1.13
CA PRO A 178 21.06 8.36 1.47
C PRO A 178 21.57 9.16 0.26
N GLU A 179 21.90 8.50 -0.85
CA GLU A 179 22.37 9.17 -2.08
C GLU A 179 21.17 9.72 -2.86
N SER A 180 20.47 10.68 -2.23
CA SER A 180 19.26 11.29 -2.79
C SER A 180 19.14 12.76 -2.44
N VAL A 181 18.36 13.49 -3.24
CA VAL A 181 17.95 14.87 -2.98
C VAL A 181 16.46 15.00 -3.21
N VAL A 182 15.77 15.61 -2.27
CA VAL A 182 14.32 15.72 -2.26
C VAL A 182 13.87 17.13 -2.57
N ALA A 183 12.95 17.30 -3.52
CA ALA A 183 12.18 18.52 -3.72
C ALA A 183 10.76 18.34 -3.17
N ALA A 184 10.30 19.26 -2.34
CA ALA A 184 8.95 19.21 -1.79
C ALA A 184 8.29 20.59 -1.89
N PRO A 185 7.14 20.74 -2.59
CA PRO A 185 6.39 21.99 -2.63
C PRO A 185 5.68 22.24 -1.29
N PRO A 186 5.25 23.48 -1.01
CA PRO A 186 4.45 23.78 0.18
C PRO A 186 3.27 22.81 0.37
N GLY A 187 3.11 22.30 1.59
CA GLY A 187 2.08 21.30 1.91
C GLY A 187 2.42 20.51 3.18
N CYS A 188 1.84 19.32 3.33
CA CYS A 188 2.10 18.46 4.49
C CYS A 188 3.54 17.90 4.50
N ILE A 189 4.11 17.60 3.34
CA ILE A 189 5.39 16.89 3.21
C ILE A 189 6.58 17.71 3.74
N PRO A 190 6.75 19.01 3.39
CA PRO A 190 7.82 19.81 3.97
C PRO A 190 7.77 19.89 5.49
N GLY A 191 6.56 20.02 6.07
CA GLY A 191 6.40 20.02 7.52
C GLY A 191 6.97 18.75 8.17
N MET A 192 6.73 17.60 7.57
CA MET A 192 7.27 16.32 8.04
C MET A 192 8.80 16.22 7.84
N GLY A 193 9.30 16.71 6.71
CA GLY A 193 10.74 16.62 6.37
C GLY A 193 11.62 17.62 7.09
N THR A 194 11.12 18.82 7.41
CA THR A 194 11.93 19.91 7.98
C THR A 194 11.80 20.03 9.50
N VAL A 195 10.73 19.55 10.10
CA VAL A 195 10.49 19.64 11.54
C VAL A 195 10.50 18.26 12.16
N GLY A 196 11.56 17.93 12.87
CA GLY A 196 11.67 16.75 13.69
C GLY A 196 11.51 17.04 15.19
N TYR A 197 11.73 16.03 16.00
CA TYR A 197 11.68 16.16 17.45
C TYR A 197 12.71 17.18 17.95
N ASN A 198 12.33 18.04 18.89
CA ASN A 198 13.16 19.13 19.44
C ASN A 198 13.69 20.13 18.40
N GLY A 199 12.97 20.40 17.32
CA GLY A 199 13.35 21.38 16.30
C GLY A 199 14.50 20.94 15.40
N GLN A 200 14.93 19.68 15.47
CA GLN A 200 15.90 19.13 14.53
C GLN A 200 15.28 18.91 13.16
N THR A 201 16.10 18.87 12.11
CA THR A 201 15.64 18.48 10.77
C THR A 201 15.14 17.05 10.79
N GLY A 202 13.91 16.84 10.30
CA GLY A 202 13.30 15.52 10.26
C GLY A 202 13.96 14.56 9.27
N ALA A 203 14.49 15.08 8.16
CA ALA A 203 15.14 14.30 7.11
C ALA A 203 16.65 14.22 7.33
N LYS A 204 17.22 13.07 6.99
CA LYS A 204 18.68 12.81 6.96
C LYS A 204 19.29 12.98 5.58
N VAL A 205 18.50 13.39 4.60
CA VAL A 205 18.90 13.72 3.23
C VAL A 205 18.60 15.18 2.93
N PRO A 206 19.27 15.80 1.95
CA PRO A 206 18.94 17.15 1.53
C PRO A 206 17.49 17.26 1.07
N ILE A 207 16.72 18.12 1.71
CA ILE A 207 15.36 18.51 1.29
C ILE A 207 15.39 20.00 0.98
N PHE A 208 14.91 20.39 -0.18
CA PHE A 208 14.68 21.80 -0.48
C PHE A 208 13.21 22.08 -0.80
N HIS A 209 12.75 23.24 -0.41
CA HIS A 209 11.41 23.70 -0.68
C HIS A 209 11.35 24.33 -2.06
N SER A 210 10.59 23.73 -2.94
CA SER A 210 10.21 24.35 -4.22
C SER A 210 8.96 25.22 -4.04
N LEU A 211 8.61 25.99 -5.08
CA LEU A 211 7.26 26.55 -5.17
C LEU A 211 6.28 25.46 -5.63
N LEU A 212 4.98 25.67 -5.37
CA LEU A 212 3.93 24.77 -5.87
C LEU A 212 3.99 24.60 -7.40
N THR A 213 4.40 25.66 -8.11
CA THR A 213 4.36 25.74 -9.56
C THR A 213 5.56 25.12 -10.28
N ASN A 214 6.68 24.82 -9.60
CA ASN A 214 7.94 24.53 -10.31
C ASN A 214 8.75 23.36 -9.76
N THR A 215 8.14 22.48 -8.95
CA THR A 215 8.86 21.38 -8.28
C THR A 215 9.63 20.49 -9.24
N ALA A 216 9.01 20.02 -10.32
CA ALA A 216 9.65 19.14 -11.30
C ALA A 216 10.81 19.84 -12.04
N THR A 217 10.60 21.09 -12.49
CA THR A 217 11.59 21.85 -13.24
C THR A 217 12.81 22.21 -12.37
N MET A 218 12.59 22.62 -11.11
CA MET A 218 13.69 22.88 -10.18
C MET A 218 14.49 21.61 -9.91
N LEU A 219 13.80 20.49 -9.67
CA LEU A 219 14.47 19.22 -9.39
C LEU A 219 15.29 18.74 -10.59
N ALA A 220 14.78 18.89 -11.81
CA ALA A 220 15.52 18.57 -13.03
C ALA A 220 16.82 19.39 -13.13
N GLY A 221 16.77 20.69 -12.81
CA GLY A 221 17.96 21.53 -12.74
C GLY A 221 18.97 21.09 -11.69
N VAL A 222 18.50 20.70 -10.51
CA VAL A 222 19.33 20.13 -9.43
C VAL A 222 20.00 18.84 -9.88
N LYS A 223 19.28 17.92 -10.52
CA LYS A 223 19.85 16.66 -11.05
C LYS A 223 20.95 16.91 -12.08
N VAL A 224 20.73 17.85 -12.99
CA VAL A 224 21.75 18.26 -13.96
C VAL A 224 23.03 18.77 -13.28
N GLN A 225 22.89 19.57 -12.21
CA GLN A 225 24.05 20.08 -11.48
C GLN A 225 24.81 18.95 -10.77
N TYR A 226 24.14 18.01 -10.11
CA TYR A 226 24.79 16.85 -9.51
C TYR A 226 25.54 16.01 -10.55
N SER A 227 24.92 15.77 -11.71
CA SER A 227 25.58 15.05 -12.82
C SER A 227 26.83 15.78 -13.31
N ARG A 228 26.81 17.11 -13.43
CA ARG A 228 27.97 17.92 -13.84
C ARG A 228 29.16 17.84 -12.87
N VAL A 229 28.89 17.69 -11.59
CA VAL A 229 29.95 17.53 -10.57
C VAL A 229 30.33 16.07 -10.34
N GLY A 230 29.85 15.15 -11.19
CA GLY A 230 30.20 13.73 -11.14
C GLY A 230 29.56 12.96 -9.96
N ARG A 231 28.51 13.49 -9.35
CA ARG A 231 27.77 12.81 -8.28
C ARG A 231 26.49 12.18 -8.82
N ASP A 232 26.37 10.88 -8.66
CA ASP A 232 25.12 10.18 -8.96
C ASP A 232 24.19 10.20 -7.72
N VAL A 233 23.08 10.95 -7.83
CA VAL A 233 22.06 11.03 -6.79
C VAL A 233 20.69 10.75 -7.39
N THR A 234 19.82 10.11 -6.62
CA THR A 234 18.40 10.00 -6.99
C THR A 234 17.73 11.33 -6.70
N ALA A 235 17.31 12.02 -7.74
CA ALA A 235 16.53 13.26 -7.64
C ALA A 235 15.05 12.91 -7.52
N ILE A 236 14.45 13.19 -6.36
CA ILE A 236 13.07 12.79 -6.05
C ILE A 236 12.20 14.00 -5.70
N ALA A 237 11.04 14.12 -6.37
CA ALA A 237 9.97 15.02 -5.97
C ALA A 237 8.94 14.27 -5.11
N LEU A 238 8.60 14.83 -3.97
CA LEU A 238 7.48 14.40 -3.14
C LEU A 238 6.47 15.55 -3.12
N ALA A 239 5.46 15.48 -4.00
CA ALA A 239 4.51 16.58 -4.20
C ALA A 239 3.08 16.13 -3.91
N GLY A 240 2.32 16.96 -3.19
CA GLY A 240 0.88 16.73 -3.01
C GLY A 240 0.11 16.85 -4.32
N ASP A 241 -1.08 16.29 -4.34
CA ASP A 241 -1.95 16.27 -5.53
C ASP A 241 -2.32 17.66 -6.05
N GLY A 242 -2.61 18.63 -5.17
CA GLY A 242 -2.89 20.02 -5.58
C GLY A 242 -1.68 20.69 -6.26
N GLY A 243 -0.47 20.48 -5.73
CA GLY A 243 0.78 20.95 -6.33
C GLY A 243 1.12 20.22 -7.64
N THR A 244 0.60 19.04 -7.86
CA THR A 244 0.87 18.24 -9.07
C THR A 244 -0.19 18.47 -10.16
N SER A 245 -1.47 18.39 -9.79
CA SER A 245 -2.60 18.43 -10.76
C SER A 245 -3.02 19.83 -11.18
N ASP A 246 -2.70 20.84 -10.38
CA ASP A 246 -3.17 22.21 -10.56
C ASP A 246 -2.00 23.18 -10.73
N ALA A 247 -1.50 23.74 -9.63
CA ALA A 247 -0.51 24.82 -9.69
C ALA A 247 0.81 24.41 -10.36
N GLY A 248 1.29 23.18 -10.16
CA GLY A 248 2.54 22.68 -10.73
C GLY A 248 2.40 21.83 -11.97
N PHE A 249 1.19 21.64 -12.51
CA PHE A 249 0.97 20.72 -13.64
C PHE A 249 1.81 21.10 -14.87
N GLN A 250 1.96 22.38 -15.18
CA GLN A 250 2.82 22.84 -16.27
C GLN A 250 4.27 22.38 -16.11
N SER A 251 4.80 22.47 -14.90
CA SER A 251 6.17 22.04 -14.57
C SER A 251 6.34 20.54 -14.72
N VAL A 252 5.35 19.76 -14.25
CA VAL A 252 5.34 18.30 -14.36
C VAL A 252 5.23 17.88 -15.83
N SER A 253 4.31 18.47 -16.58
CA SER A 253 4.12 18.23 -18.02
C SER A 253 5.40 18.51 -18.81
N GLY A 254 6.06 19.66 -18.56
CA GLY A 254 7.31 20.00 -19.25
C GLY A 254 8.49 19.07 -18.89
N ALA A 255 8.60 18.64 -17.65
CA ALA A 255 9.61 17.64 -17.24
C ALA A 255 9.35 16.28 -17.90
N ALA A 256 8.08 15.89 -17.98
CA ALA A 256 7.66 14.63 -18.63
C ALA A 256 7.87 14.66 -20.15
N GLU A 257 7.63 15.80 -20.80
CA GLU A 257 7.91 15.97 -22.22
C GLU A 257 9.39 15.80 -22.54
N ARG A 258 10.27 16.41 -21.73
CA ARG A 258 11.73 16.27 -21.87
C ARG A 258 12.27 14.94 -21.37
N ASN A 259 11.43 14.14 -20.72
CA ASN A 259 11.82 12.90 -20.03
C ASN A 259 13.00 13.11 -19.05
N ASP A 260 12.92 14.17 -18.25
CA ASP A 260 13.98 14.53 -17.30
C ASP A 260 14.29 13.37 -16.33
N PRO A 261 15.55 13.06 -16.00
CA PRO A 261 15.92 11.91 -15.16
C PRO A 261 15.62 12.15 -13.68
N ILE A 262 14.34 12.12 -13.33
CA ILE A 262 13.82 12.36 -11.99
C ILE A 262 12.76 11.32 -11.62
N LEU A 263 12.66 11.03 -10.31
CA LEU A 263 11.55 10.29 -9.72
C LEU A 263 10.53 11.30 -9.19
N PHE A 264 9.36 11.35 -9.80
CA PHE A 264 8.27 12.22 -9.36
C PHE A 264 7.17 11.39 -8.70
N ILE A 265 6.93 11.62 -7.40
CA ILE A 265 5.86 10.97 -6.64
C ILE A 265 4.78 11.98 -6.29
N CYS A 266 3.60 11.78 -6.87
CA CYS A 266 2.38 12.46 -6.47
C CYS A 266 1.81 11.77 -5.24
N VAL A 267 1.77 12.46 -4.12
CA VAL A 267 1.15 12.01 -2.88
C VAL A 267 -0.30 12.48 -2.90
N ASP A 268 -1.19 11.62 -3.36
CA ASP A 268 -2.59 11.95 -3.56
C ASP A 268 -3.43 11.72 -2.31
N ASN A 269 -3.76 12.80 -1.62
CA ASN A 269 -4.72 12.83 -0.52
C ASN A 269 -6.04 13.53 -0.87
N GLU A 270 -6.26 13.76 -2.17
CA GLU A 270 -7.47 14.29 -2.78
C GLU A 270 -7.81 15.74 -2.36
N GLY A 271 -6.79 16.59 -2.16
CA GLY A 271 -6.99 18.00 -1.87
C GLY A 271 -5.79 18.74 -1.30
N TYR A 272 -5.91 20.04 -1.10
CA TYR A 272 -4.94 20.86 -0.37
C TYR A 272 -5.15 20.69 1.13
N MET A 273 -4.63 19.58 1.70
CA MET A 273 -4.94 19.18 3.07
C MET A 273 -4.32 20.06 4.13
N ASN A 274 -3.06 20.49 3.93
CA ASN A 274 -2.33 21.27 4.94
C ASN A 274 -3.00 22.61 5.25
N THR A 275 -3.64 23.23 4.28
CA THR A 275 -4.29 24.55 4.42
C THR A 275 -5.77 24.46 4.83
N GLY A 276 -6.27 23.27 5.09
CA GLY A 276 -7.65 23.05 5.55
C GLY A 276 -8.58 22.38 4.54
N MET A 277 -8.04 21.48 3.72
CA MET A 277 -8.81 20.64 2.81
C MET A 277 -9.58 21.42 1.74
N GLN A 278 -8.91 22.24 0.95
CA GLN A 278 -9.48 22.81 -0.27
C GLN A 278 -9.48 21.75 -1.39
N SER A 279 -10.43 21.89 -2.32
CA SER A 279 -10.53 21.01 -3.49
C SER A 279 -9.34 21.18 -4.42
N SER A 280 -8.78 20.07 -4.90
CA SER A 280 -7.83 20.00 -6.00
C SER A 280 -8.48 19.44 -7.27
N GLY A 281 -7.72 19.43 -8.35
CA GLY A 281 -8.17 18.83 -9.62
C GLY A 281 -8.44 17.32 -9.52
N VAL A 282 -7.79 16.60 -8.60
CA VAL A 282 -8.01 15.16 -8.38
C VAL A 282 -9.00 14.84 -7.25
N THR A 283 -9.55 15.84 -6.58
CA THR A 283 -10.63 15.61 -5.61
C THR A 283 -11.81 14.95 -6.33
N PRO A 284 -12.32 13.80 -5.85
CA PRO A 284 -13.42 13.10 -6.51
C PRO A 284 -14.75 13.84 -6.43
N TYR A 285 -15.64 13.54 -7.39
CA TYR A 285 -17.02 14.00 -7.38
C TYR A 285 -17.71 13.72 -6.05
N GLY A 286 -18.57 14.63 -5.61
CA GLY A 286 -19.33 14.52 -4.38
C GLY A 286 -18.53 14.78 -3.10
N SER A 287 -17.20 14.91 -3.14
CA SER A 287 -16.39 15.17 -1.94
C SER A 287 -16.75 16.51 -1.29
N TRP A 288 -17.01 16.48 0.01
CA TRP A 288 -16.97 17.70 0.80
C TRP A 288 -15.53 18.20 0.92
N THR A 289 -15.31 19.47 0.67
CA THR A 289 -14.09 20.21 1.00
C THR A 289 -14.45 21.60 1.49
N SER A 290 -13.49 22.37 2.05
CA SER A 290 -13.73 23.75 2.48
C SER A 290 -14.13 24.69 1.33
N THR A 291 -13.75 24.37 0.08
CA THR A 291 -14.12 25.12 -1.13
C THR A 291 -15.25 24.48 -1.92
N THR A 292 -15.67 23.28 -1.56
CA THR A 292 -16.87 22.60 -2.10
C THR A 292 -17.77 22.15 -0.94
N PRO A 293 -18.36 23.08 -0.19
CA PRO A 293 -19.15 22.77 0.99
C PRO A 293 -20.45 22.08 0.63
N VAL A 294 -21.09 21.50 1.65
CA VAL A 294 -22.42 20.89 1.56
C VAL A 294 -23.41 21.76 2.30
N GLY A 295 -24.53 22.05 1.66
CA GLY A 295 -25.60 22.90 2.18
C GLY A 295 -26.79 22.94 1.22
N GLY A 296 -27.74 23.87 1.44
CA GLY A 296 -28.97 23.93 0.65
C GLY A 296 -28.79 24.10 -0.87
N GLN A 297 -27.67 24.72 -1.28
CA GLN A 297 -27.39 24.98 -2.72
C GLN A 297 -26.18 24.21 -3.25
N MET A 298 -25.36 23.59 -2.40
CA MET A 298 -24.12 22.90 -2.77
C MET A 298 -24.07 21.51 -2.16
N GLN A 299 -23.68 20.53 -2.96
CA GLN A 299 -23.66 19.10 -2.60
C GLN A 299 -22.25 18.49 -2.78
N GLY A 300 -21.23 19.20 -2.33
CA GLY A 300 -19.83 18.81 -2.54
C GLY A 300 -19.30 19.19 -3.93
N LYS A 301 -18.19 18.57 -4.34
CA LYS A 301 -17.59 18.82 -5.66
C LYS A 301 -18.48 18.32 -6.80
N ARG A 302 -18.69 19.15 -7.81
CA ARG A 302 -19.60 18.87 -8.92
C ARG A 302 -18.94 18.26 -10.16
N THR A 303 -17.63 18.33 -10.24
CA THR A 303 -16.86 17.82 -11.38
C THR A 303 -16.12 16.54 -11.01
N GLU A 304 -15.88 15.70 -12.02
CA GLU A 304 -15.04 14.52 -11.87
C GLU A 304 -13.58 14.89 -11.58
N ALA A 305 -12.84 13.94 -11.02
CA ALA A 305 -11.41 14.06 -10.78
C ALA A 305 -10.63 13.97 -12.09
N LYS A 306 -9.55 14.75 -12.22
CA LYS A 306 -8.56 14.53 -13.30
C LYS A 306 -7.95 13.14 -13.12
N ASN A 307 -7.91 12.35 -14.17
CA ASN A 307 -7.19 11.08 -14.19
C ASN A 307 -5.69 11.33 -14.47
N LEU A 308 -5.02 11.93 -13.49
CA LEU A 308 -3.65 12.41 -13.64
C LEU A 308 -2.66 11.31 -14.07
N PRO A 309 -2.70 10.07 -13.51
CA PRO A 309 -1.81 9.01 -13.98
C PRO A 309 -1.96 8.68 -15.46
N ILE A 310 -3.19 8.65 -15.98
CA ILE A 310 -3.43 8.42 -17.41
C ILE A 310 -2.91 9.59 -18.25
N ILE A 311 -3.13 10.84 -17.82
CA ILE A 311 -2.56 12.00 -18.48
C ILE A 311 -1.04 11.87 -18.62
N MET A 312 -0.35 11.37 -17.58
CA MET A 312 1.10 11.16 -17.59
C MET A 312 1.54 10.07 -18.58
N THR A 313 0.72 9.06 -18.87
CA THR A 313 1.04 8.07 -19.91
C THR A 313 1.02 8.64 -21.33
N MET A 314 0.40 9.81 -21.53
CA MET A 314 0.34 10.52 -22.81
C MET A 314 1.54 11.45 -23.03
N HIS A 315 2.45 11.52 -22.07
CA HIS A 315 3.73 12.21 -22.16
C HIS A 315 4.88 11.21 -22.44
N ASN A 316 6.11 11.73 -22.53
CA ASN A 316 7.31 10.90 -22.77
C ASN A 316 7.86 10.24 -21.48
N CYS A 317 7.03 10.04 -20.45
CA CYS A 317 7.49 9.36 -19.25
C CYS A 317 7.98 7.94 -19.58
N SER A 318 9.15 7.59 -19.09
CA SER A 318 9.71 6.23 -19.23
C SER A 318 8.98 5.21 -18.34
N TYR A 319 8.33 5.66 -17.27
CA TYR A 319 7.54 4.81 -16.39
C TYR A 319 6.42 5.62 -15.68
N VAL A 320 5.23 5.05 -15.63
CA VAL A 320 4.09 5.60 -14.88
C VAL A 320 3.42 4.48 -14.09
N ALA A 321 3.11 4.71 -12.82
CA ALA A 321 2.35 3.72 -12.05
C ALA A 321 1.46 4.36 -10.97
N THR A 322 0.39 3.66 -10.62
CA THR A 322 -0.43 3.93 -9.45
C THR A 322 -0.06 2.99 -8.32
N ALA A 323 -0.13 3.43 -7.07
CA ALA A 323 0.24 2.61 -5.92
C ALA A 323 -0.57 2.96 -4.66
N SER A 324 -0.54 2.06 -3.68
CA SER A 324 -1.11 2.24 -2.35
C SER A 324 -0.21 1.60 -1.30
N THR A 325 -0.01 2.28 -0.17
CA THR A 325 0.78 1.75 0.95
C THR A 325 0.15 0.56 1.66
N ALA A 326 -1.13 0.25 1.39
CA ALA A 326 -1.75 -0.97 1.89
C ALA A 326 -1.32 -2.24 1.13
N PHE A 327 -0.64 -2.07 -0.02
CA PHE A 327 -0.12 -3.12 -0.90
C PHE A 327 1.39 -2.94 -1.09
N LEU A 328 2.15 -3.09 0.00
CA LEU A 328 3.57 -2.73 0.05
C LEU A 328 4.44 -3.51 -0.93
N GLU A 329 4.15 -4.80 -1.19
CA GLU A 329 4.90 -5.58 -2.19
C GLU A 329 4.75 -4.99 -3.60
N ASP A 330 3.53 -4.61 -3.98
CA ASP A 330 3.25 -3.93 -5.24
C ASP A 330 3.95 -2.56 -5.30
N TYR A 331 3.84 -1.79 -4.21
CA TYR A 331 4.46 -0.47 -4.12
C TYR A 331 5.98 -0.56 -4.24
N TYR A 332 6.63 -1.49 -3.54
CA TYR A 332 8.09 -1.63 -3.58
C TYR A 332 8.59 -2.13 -4.94
N ALA A 333 7.86 -3.05 -5.59
CA ALA A 333 8.20 -3.48 -6.94
C ALA A 333 8.19 -2.31 -7.94
N LYS A 334 7.20 -1.42 -7.82
CA LYS A 334 7.09 -0.21 -8.66
C LYS A 334 8.15 0.82 -8.31
N LEU A 335 8.45 0.98 -7.04
CA LEU A 335 9.44 1.93 -6.55
C LEU A 335 10.86 1.52 -6.98
N GLU A 336 11.23 0.23 -6.88
CA GLU A 336 12.51 -0.29 -7.40
C GLU A 336 12.68 0.04 -8.89
N LYS A 337 11.63 -0.21 -9.68
CA LYS A 337 11.59 0.12 -11.11
C LYS A 337 11.72 1.61 -11.37
N ALA A 338 10.97 2.40 -10.61
CA ALA A 338 10.95 3.86 -10.74
C ALA A 338 12.31 4.48 -10.40
N ILE A 339 13.01 3.98 -9.37
CA ILE A 339 14.36 4.41 -9.00
C ILE A 339 15.34 4.12 -10.14
N GLU A 340 15.26 2.93 -10.74
CA GLU A 340 16.14 2.56 -11.85
C GLU A 340 15.87 3.43 -13.09
N VAL A 341 14.62 3.60 -13.46
CA VAL A 341 14.19 4.47 -14.58
C VAL A 341 14.62 5.91 -14.37
N ALA A 342 14.53 6.43 -13.15
CA ALA A 342 14.88 7.82 -12.82
C ALA A 342 16.38 8.15 -12.99
N LYS A 343 17.23 7.17 -13.26
CA LYS A 343 18.63 7.42 -13.65
C LYS A 343 18.76 8.04 -15.02
N THR A 344 17.85 7.72 -15.95
CA THR A 344 17.96 8.10 -17.37
C THR A 344 16.72 8.79 -17.93
N GLY A 345 15.57 8.74 -17.24
CA GLY A 345 14.34 9.34 -17.71
C GLY A 345 13.36 9.55 -16.56
N MET A 346 12.19 10.10 -16.86
CA MET A 346 11.19 10.41 -15.85
C MET A 346 10.39 9.17 -15.46
N ALA A 347 10.41 8.87 -14.16
CA ALA A 347 9.47 7.96 -13.53
C ALA A 347 8.41 8.75 -12.74
N TYR A 348 7.14 8.47 -12.99
CA TYR A 348 6.01 9.08 -12.30
C TYR A 348 5.23 8.03 -11.50
N LEU A 349 5.14 8.22 -10.20
CA LEU A 349 4.31 7.41 -9.32
C LEU A 349 3.15 8.25 -8.75
N HIS A 350 1.93 7.76 -8.89
CA HIS A 350 0.74 8.32 -8.28
C HIS A 350 0.33 7.44 -7.09
N VAL A 351 0.62 7.90 -5.87
CA VAL A 351 0.42 7.08 -4.68
C VAL A 351 -0.72 7.66 -3.85
N HIS A 352 -1.79 6.87 -3.72
CA HIS A 352 -2.95 7.24 -2.93
C HIS A 352 -2.63 7.23 -1.44
N ALA A 353 -2.92 8.33 -0.77
CA ALA A 353 -2.54 8.60 0.61
C ALA A 353 -3.71 9.18 1.43
N PRO A 354 -4.72 8.38 1.79
CA PRO A 354 -5.88 8.81 2.58
C PRO A 354 -5.49 9.65 3.81
N CYS A 355 -6.19 10.78 3.98
CA CYS A 355 -5.96 11.70 5.08
C CYS A 355 -7.03 11.55 6.16
N PRO A 356 -6.73 10.97 7.34
CA PRO A 356 -7.76 10.76 8.38
C PRO A 356 -8.41 12.05 8.83
N THR A 357 -7.66 13.14 8.97
CA THR A 357 -8.16 14.45 9.40
C THR A 357 -9.06 15.07 8.32
N GLY A 358 -8.59 15.17 7.09
CA GLY A 358 -9.35 15.79 5.99
C GLY A 358 -10.57 14.95 5.59
N TRP A 359 -10.43 13.65 5.49
CA TRP A 359 -11.52 12.77 5.05
C TRP A 359 -12.47 12.38 6.20
N ARG A 360 -12.12 12.71 7.45
CA ARG A 360 -12.94 12.49 8.65
C ARG A 360 -13.24 11.02 8.92
N PHE A 361 -12.19 10.21 9.05
CA PHE A 361 -12.27 8.83 9.52
C PHE A 361 -11.29 8.60 10.69
N PRO A 362 -11.51 7.59 11.55
CA PRO A 362 -10.62 7.28 12.67
C PRO A 362 -9.20 6.97 12.19
N SER A 363 -8.19 7.58 12.81
CA SER A 363 -6.77 7.46 12.42
C SER A 363 -6.23 6.01 12.39
N GLY A 364 -6.79 5.13 13.23
CA GLY A 364 -6.46 3.69 13.21
C GLY A 364 -6.97 2.93 11.98
N MET A 365 -7.86 3.53 11.18
CA MET A 365 -8.45 2.89 10.00
C MET A 365 -7.71 3.20 8.69
N THR A 366 -6.64 3.98 8.70
CA THR A 366 -5.97 4.43 7.47
C THR A 366 -5.65 3.29 6.51
N THR A 367 -5.07 2.19 7.00
CA THR A 367 -4.72 1.04 6.16
C THR A 367 -5.97 0.35 5.60
N GLU A 368 -7.05 0.27 6.36
CA GLU A 368 -8.31 -0.33 5.89
C GLU A 368 -8.96 0.55 4.82
N VAL A 369 -8.97 1.85 5.00
CA VAL A 369 -9.44 2.80 3.97
C VAL A 369 -8.64 2.63 2.68
N CYS A 370 -7.30 2.50 2.75
CA CYS A 370 -6.46 2.21 1.58
C CYS A 370 -6.82 0.86 0.91
N ARG A 371 -7.11 -0.18 1.69
CA ARG A 371 -7.53 -1.49 1.15
C ARG A 371 -8.88 -1.40 0.47
N MET A 372 -9.84 -0.74 1.10
CA MET A 372 -11.18 -0.58 0.54
C MET A 372 -11.18 0.22 -0.76
N GLN A 373 -10.32 1.24 -0.91
CA GLN A 373 -10.14 1.93 -2.18
C GLN A 373 -9.80 0.95 -3.33
N VAL A 374 -8.91 0.00 -3.08
CA VAL A 374 -8.49 -0.98 -4.10
C VAL A 374 -9.55 -2.05 -4.29
N ARG A 375 -10.10 -2.63 -3.21
CA ARG A 375 -11.11 -3.69 -3.28
C ARG A 375 -12.39 -3.28 -4.01
N THR A 376 -12.75 -2.00 -3.92
CA THR A 376 -13.91 -1.45 -4.62
C THR A 376 -13.59 -0.93 -6.03
N ASN A 377 -12.36 -1.11 -6.49
CA ASN A 377 -11.86 -0.52 -7.73
C ASN A 377 -11.97 1.03 -7.78
N PHE A 378 -12.23 1.70 -6.66
CA PHE A 378 -12.21 3.16 -6.60
C PHE A 378 -10.88 3.71 -7.07
N ILE A 379 -9.79 3.02 -6.69
CA ILE A 379 -8.47 3.13 -7.32
C ILE A 379 -8.04 1.76 -7.86
N ALA A 380 -7.35 1.77 -9.00
CA ALA A 380 -6.76 0.58 -9.59
C ALA A 380 -5.24 0.62 -9.48
N LEU A 381 -4.61 -0.51 -9.20
CA LEU A 381 -3.16 -0.62 -9.15
C LEU A 381 -2.64 -1.18 -10.48
N TRP A 382 -1.92 -0.34 -11.21
CA TRP A 382 -1.38 -0.64 -12.52
C TRP A 382 -0.04 0.06 -12.75
N GLU A 383 0.67 -0.35 -13.77
CA GLU A 383 1.87 0.30 -14.24
C GLU A 383 1.87 0.40 -15.77
N TYR A 384 2.63 1.33 -16.29
CA TYR A 384 2.81 1.60 -17.71
C TYR A 384 4.28 1.87 -18.01
N ASP A 385 4.77 1.30 -19.06
CA ASP A 385 5.99 1.72 -19.74
C ASP A 385 5.78 1.70 -21.27
N PRO A 386 6.53 2.51 -22.06
CA PRO A 386 6.30 2.61 -23.52
C PRO A 386 6.45 1.29 -24.26
N ALA A 387 7.29 0.37 -23.77
CA ALA A 387 7.56 -0.92 -24.43
C ALA A 387 6.43 -1.93 -24.21
N ASN A 388 5.84 -1.94 -23.02
CA ASN A 388 4.86 -2.94 -22.60
C ASN A 388 3.42 -2.43 -22.56
N GLY A 389 3.23 -1.10 -22.57
CA GLY A 389 1.94 -0.47 -22.37
C GLY A 389 1.43 -0.62 -20.93
N LEU A 390 0.13 -0.39 -20.74
CA LEU A 390 -0.52 -0.48 -19.43
C LEU A 390 -0.80 -1.92 -19.06
N ARG A 391 -0.56 -2.27 -17.79
CA ARG A 391 -0.92 -3.57 -17.19
C ARG A 391 -1.33 -3.43 -15.72
N PHE A 392 -2.35 -4.14 -15.31
CA PHE A 392 -2.71 -4.25 -13.91
C PHE A 392 -1.64 -5.06 -13.16
N THR A 393 -1.27 -4.58 -11.99
CA THR A 393 -0.35 -5.28 -11.07
C THR A 393 -1.09 -5.97 -9.93
N HIS A 394 -2.28 -5.47 -9.61
CA HIS A 394 -3.19 -6.06 -8.63
C HIS A 394 -4.63 -5.97 -9.17
N PRO A 395 -5.04 -6.88 -10.09
CA PRO A 395 -6.41 -6.91 -10.58
C PRO A 395 -7.38 -7.33 -9.48
N VAL A 396 -8.58 -6.74 -9.50
CA VAL A 396 -9.68 -7.11 -8.59
C VAL A 396 -10.83 -7.66 -9.44
N ASP A 397 -10.92 -8.98 -9.50
CA ASP A 397 -11.91 -9.65 -10.37
C ASP A 397 -13.35 -9.59 -9.82
N ARG A 398 -13.47 -9.48 -8.50
CA ARG A 398 -14.77 -9.36 -7.80
C ARG A 398 -14.72 -8.15 -6.87
N PRO A 399 -15.00 -6.94 -7.39
CA PRO A 399 -14.95 -5.74 -6.59
C PRO A 399 -16.10 -5.69 -5.58
N GLU A 400 -15.79 -5.18 -4.40
CA GLU A 400 -16.79 -4.81 -3.40
C GLU A 400 -17.54 -3.54 -3.85
N PRO A 401 -18.81 -3.33 -3.44
CA PRO A 401 -19.55 -2.11 -3.81
C PRO A 401 -18.82 -0.85 -3.32
N VAL A 402 -18.77 0.19 -4.17
CA VAL A 402 -18.16 1.48 -3.80
C VAL A 402 -18.83 2.10 -2.57
N ALA A 403 -20.13 1.83 -2.38
CA ALA A 403 -20.88 2.26 -1.20
C ALA A 403 -20.21 1.85 0.12
N ASP A 404 -19.55 0.69 0.19
CA ASP A 404 -18.93 0.19 1.41
C ASP A 404 -17.64 0.97 1.74
N TYR A 405 -16.90 1.38 0.71
CA TYR A 405 -15.79 2.32 0.88
C TYR A 405 -16.27 3.71 1.32
N LEU A 406 -17.28 4.27 0.64
CA LEU A 406 -17.76 5.63 0.92
C LEU A 406 -18.31 5.78 2.34
N LYS A 407 -18.93 4.75 2.91
CA LYS A 407 -19.46 4.73 4.29
C LYS A 407 -18.37 4.92 5.35
N LEU A 408 -17.14 4.52 5.07
CA LEU A 408 -16.02 4.65 6.01
C LEU A 408 -15.55 6.09 6.18
N ILE A 409 -15.94 7.00 5.26
CA ILE A 409 -15.31 8.31 5.08
C ILE A 409 -16.31 9.44 5.28
N GLY A 410 -16.02 10.30 6.26
CA GLY A 410 -16.93 11.38 6.66
C GLY A 410 -17.18 12.44 5.59
N LYS A 411 -16.24 12.66 4.65
CA LYS A 411 -16.43 13.63 3.56
C LYS A 411 -17.52 13.25 2.57
N TYR A 412 -18.03 12.00 2.61
CA TYR A 412 -19.08 11.46 1.75
C TYR A 412 -20.43 11.22 2.47
N ARG A 413 -20.55 11.49 3.76
CA ARG A 413 -21.75 11.19 4.56
C ARG A 413 -23.04 11.82 4.05
N HIS A 414 -22.95 12.86 3.23
CA HIS A 414 -24.09 13.62 2.69
C HIS A 414 -24.59 13.07 1.36
N LEU A 415 -23.92 12.11 0.76
CA LEU A 415 -24.26 11.61 -0.56
C LEU A 415 -25.63 10.92 -0.55
N SER A 416 -26.47 11.26 -1.53
CA SER A 416 -27.69 10.53 -1.84
C SER A 416 -27.37 9.22 -2.58
N GLU A 417 -28.31 8.28 -2.56
CA GLU A 417 -28.21 7.02 -3.30
C GLU A 417 -27.93 7.24 -4.80
N LYS A 418 -28.54 8.25 -5.41
CA LYS A 418 -28.29 8.65 -6.79
C LYS A 418 -26.83 9.05 -7.02
N GLN A 419 -26.22 9.79 -6.11
CA GLN A 419 -24.83 10.20 -6.19
C GLN A 419 -23.87 9.00 -5.97
N VAL A 420 -24.21 8.10 -5.04
CA VAL A 420 -23.45 6.87 -4.83
C VAL A 420 -23.49 5.97 -6.09
N SER A 421 -24.67 5.84 -6.71
CA SER A 421 -24.83 5.10 -7.98
C SER A 421 -24.05 5.74 -9.11
N HIS A 422 -24.00 7.08 -9.19
CA HIS A 422 -23.18 7.80 -10.16
C HIS A 422 -21.69 7.52 -9.96
N ILE A 423 -21.19 7.53 -8.70
CA ILE A 423 -19.79 7.22 -8.40
C ILE A 423 -19.48 5.77 -8.79
N GLN A 424 -20.38 4.80 -8.48
CA GLN A 424 -20.19 3.41 -8.89
C GLN A 424 -20.04 3.29 -10.41
N HIS A 425 -20.94 3.92 -11.15
CA HIS A 425 -20.90 3.92 -12.62
C HIS A 425 -19.59 4.51 -13.15
N THR A 426 -19.14 5.66 -12.63
CA THR A 426 -17.86 6.28 -13.02
C THR A 426 -16.66 5.36 -12.72
N VAL A 427 -16.69 4.62 -11.61
CA VAL A 427 -15.65 3.65 -11.29
C VAL A 427 -15.65 2.49 -12.29
N ASP A 428 -16.82 1.96 -12.62
CA ASP A 428 -16.95 0.85 -13.57
C ASP A 428 -16.47 1.26 -14.97
N GLU A 429 -16.84 2.44 -15.45
CA GLU A 429 -16.36 3.00 -16.71
C GLU A 429 -14.84 3.19 -16.74
N LYS A 430 -14.26 3.69 -15.65
CA LYS A 430 -12.82 3.84 -15.49
C LYS A 430 -12.08 2.50 -15.58
N ILE A 431 -12.59 1.47 -14.92
CA ILE A 431 -11.99 0.14 -14.99
C ILE A 431 -12.12 -0.46 -16.40
N ALA A 432 -13.28 -0.35 -17.02
CA ALA A 432 -13.48 -0.82 -18.41
C ALA A 432 -12.50 -0.14 -19.38
N TYR A 433 -12.29 1.16 -19.23
CA TYR A 433 -11.31 1.90 -20.02
C TYR A 433 -9.87 1.41 -19.79
N LEU A 434 -9.45 1.18 -18.54
CA LEU A 434 -8.13 0.65 -18.24
C LEU A 434 -7.94 -0.77 -18.81
N GLN A 435 -8.96 -1.61 -18.78
CA GLN A 435 -8.95 -2.95 -19.38
C GLN A 435 -8.77 -2.89 -20.90
N GLN A 436 -9.45 -1.96 -21.58
CA GLN A 436 -9.28 -1.73 -23.01
C GLN A 436 -7.83 -1.32 -23.33
N LEU A 437 -7.24 -0.40 -22.56
CA LEU A 437 -5.84 0.00 -22.75
C LEU A 437 -4.88 -1.19 -22.58
N THR A 438 -5.14 -2.06 -21.62
CA THR A 438 -4.34 -3.28 -21.40
C THR A 438 -4.44 -4.25 -22.58
N GLN A 439 -5.66 -4.45 -23.14
CA GLN A 439 -5.89 -5.30 -24.31
C GLN A 439 -5.19 -4.74 -25.56
N MET A 440 -5.26 -3.43 -25.78
CA MET A 440 -4.57 -2.77 -26.88
C MET A 440 -3.06 -2.92 -26.77
N ALA A 441 -2.51 -2.83 -25.57
CA ALA A 441 -1.08 -3.06 -25.33
C ALA A 441 -0.66 -4.51 -25.62
N ALA A 442 -1.47 -5.49 -25.23
CA ALA A 442 -1.21 -6.91 -25.50
C ALA A 442 -1.24 -7.23 -27.00
N ALA A 443 -2.18 -6.62 -27.75
CA ALA A 443 -2.31 -6.83 -29.18
C ALA A 443 -1.14 -6.25 -30.00
N ARG A 444 -0.39 -5.29 -29.45
CA ARG A 444 0.80 -4.68 -30.11
C ARG A 444 2.09 -5.48 -29.91
N ARG A 445 2.12 -6.44 -29.00
CA ARG A 445 3.29 -7.30 -28.80
C ARG A 445 3.44 -8.25 -30.00
N PRO A 446 4.60 -8.29 -30.67
CA PRO A 446 4.83 -9.32 -31.68
C PRO A 446 4.71 -10.70 -31.02
N ALA A 447 4.03 -11.62 -31.71
CA ALA A 447 3.96 -13.01 -31.27
C ALA A 447 5.39 -13.50 -31.02
N GLN A 448 5.70 -13.88 -29.78
CA GLN A 448 6.97 -14.52 -29.47
C GLN A 448 6.99 -15.82 -30.27
N SER A 449 7.82 -15.88 -31.31
CA SER A 449 8.13 -17.13 -32.01
C SER A 449 8.76 -18.09 -31.01
N HIS A 450 8.03 -19.17 -30.74
CA HIS A 450 8.51 -20.31 -29.96
C HIS A 450 9.72 -20.97 -30.60
#